data_fc059ae72406ec2a44412acf157bfec3
#
_entry.id   fc059ae72406ec2a44412acf157bfec3
#
_cell.length_a   1.000
_cell.length_b   1.000
_cell.length_c   1.000
_cell.angle_alpha   90.00
_cell.angle_beta   90.00
_cell.angle_gamma   90.00
#
_symmetry.space_group_name_H-M   'P 1'
#
loop_
_entity.id
_entity.type
_entity.pdbx_description
1 polymer ?
#
loop_
_entity_poly.entity_id
_entity_poly.type
_entity_poly.pdbx_seq_one_letter_code
_entity_poly.pdbx_strand_id
1 'polypeptide(L)'
;RRKKKVNMTIVKEILSWTVEILVTLVIAFTFVYFIGLRTSVVGQSMSETLESGDEILVNRFIYKVSDPKPNDIIVFLPNGNEKSHYYVKRVIAVPGDTVLIQNGAVYVNGELFDEKVDVSAIEEAGLASEELKLEDDEYFVLGDNRNNSEDSRYANIGNVKKDYIIGKAWFRVSPWKKFGFI
;
A
#
# COMPACT_ATOMS: atom_id res chain seq x y z
N ARG A 1 -57.31 35.26 3.25
CA ARG A 1 -56.03 34.52 3.47
C ARG A 1 -54.88 35.33 2.89
N ARG A 2 -54.04 35.95 3.72
CA ARG A 2 -52.81 36.64 3.31
C ARG A 2 -51.79 35.59 2.85
N LYS A 3 -51.46 35.56 1.58
CA LYS A 3 -50.31 34.76 1.07
C LYS A 3 -49.02 35.36 1.65
N LYS A 4 -48.31 34.62 2.52
CA LYS A 4 -46.97 35.00 2.99
C LYS A 4 -46.05 35.11 1.78
N LYS A 5 -45.54 36.30 1.45
CA LYS A 5 -44.49 36.48 0.42
C LYS A 5 -43.23 35.77 0.92
N VAL A 6 -42.82 34.75 0.18
CA VAL A 6 -41.51 34.06 0.45
C VAL A 6 -40.39 35.07 0.22
N ASN A 7 -39.52 35.24 1.21
CA ASN A 7 -38.37 36.16 1.08
C ASN A 7 -37.32 35.45 0.20
N MET A 8 -37.19 35.92 -1.04
CA MET A 8 -36.29 35.36 -2.03
C MET A 8 -34.81 35.40 -1.61
N THR A 9 -34.41 36.32 -0.74
CA THR A 9 -33.08 36.41 -0.18
C THR A 9 -32.80 35.20 0.71
N ILE A 10 -33.72 34.87 1.60
CA ILE A 10 -33.62 33.71 2.50
C ILE A 10 -33.59 32.41 1.68
N VAL A 11 -34.39 32.31 0.63
CA VAL A 11 -34.39 31.13 -0.26
C VAL A 11 -33.03 30.96 -0.94
N LYS A 12 -32.43 32.02 -1.45
CA LYS A 12 -31.10 31.99 -2.04
C LYS A 12 -30.01 31.60 -1.04
N GLU A 13 -30.07 32.12 0.17
CA GLU A 13 -29.13 31.77 1.24
C GLU A 13 -29.26 30.28 1.61
N ILE A 14 -30.46 29.78 1.82
CA ILE A 14 -30.68 28.34 2.10
C ILE A 14 -30.15 27.48 0.96
N LEU A 15 -30.42 27.85 -0.29
CA LEU A 15 -29.94 27.12 -1.45
C LEU A 15 -28.40 27.10 -1.51
N SER A 16 -27.74 28.24 -1.27
CA SER A 16 -26.27 28.33 -1.21
C SER A 16 -25.69 27.38 -0.13
N TRP A 17 -26.21 27.48 1.09
CA TRP A 17 -25.80 26.58 2.18
C TRP A 17 -25.99 25.09 1.85
N THR A 18 -27.12 24.77 1.20
CA THR A 18 -27.42 23.40 0.80
C THR A 18 -26.38 22.88 -0.22
N VAL A 19 -26.03 23.70 -1.20
CA VAL A 19 -25.01 23.35 -2.21
C VAL A 19 -23.64 23.18 -1.56
N GLU A 20 -23.22 24.10 -0.67
CA GLU A 20 -21.96 24.02 0.05
C GLU A 20 -21.84 22.75 0.91
N ILE A 21 -22.91 22.41 1.65
CA ILE A 21 -22.96 21.16 2.43
C ILE A 21 -22.86 19.94 1.51
N LEU A 22 -23.59 19.91 0.40
CA LEU A 22 -23.56 18.81 -0.56
C LEU A 22 -22.17 18.62 -1.16
N VAL A 23 -21.52 19.71 -1.59
CA VAL A 23 -20.15 19.66 -2.13
C VAL A 23 -19.17 19.15 -1.07
N THR A 24 -19.26 19.64 0.15
CA THR A 24 -18.41 19.18 1.26
C THR A 24 -18.58 17.69 1.55
N LEU A 25 -19.83 17.21 1.56
CA LEU A 25 -20.13 15.78 1.76
C LEU A 25 -19.59 14.92 0.62
N VAL A 26 -19.72 15.36 -0.62
CA VAL A 26 -19.15 14.63 -1.79
C VAL A 26 -17.63 14.56 -1.69
N ILE A 27 -16.96 15.67 -1.35
CA ILE A 27 -15.50 15.69 -1.16
C ILE A 27 -15.09 14.74 -0.02
N ALA A 28 -15.75 14.82 1.14
CA ALA A 28 -15.48 13.98 2.29
C ALA A 28 -15.69 12.49 1.97
N PHE A 29 -16.80 12.15 1.29
CA PHE A 29 -17.08 10.79 0.86
C PHE A 29 -16.02 10.27 -0.11
N THR A 30 -15.63 11.07 -1.10
CA THR A 30 -14.59 10.72 -2.07
C THR A 30 -13.26 10.46 -1.36
N PHE A 31 -12.89 11.35 -0.43
CA PHE A 31 -11.67 11.18 0.35
C PHE A 31 -11.68 9.87 1.15
N VAL A 32 -12.76 9.61 1.91
CA VAL A 32 -12.89 8.38 2.69
C VAL A 32 -12.90 7.13 1.80
N TYR A 33 -13.58 7.18 0.66
CA TYR A 33 -13.66 6.05 -0.26
C TYR A 33 -12.30 5.66 -0.86
N PHE A 34 -11.47 6.65 -1.23
CA PHE A 34 -10.19 6.40 -1.90
C PHE A 34 -9.01 6.23 -0.94
N ILE A 35 -9.03 6.88 0.22
CA ILE A 35 -7.91 6.89 1.18
C ILE A 35 -8.26 6.12 2.47
N GLY A 36 -9.52 5.79 2.65
CA GLY A 36 -10.07 5.29 3.92
C GLY A 36 -9.99 3.79 4.16
N LEU A 37 -9.29 3.00 3.34
CA LEU A 37 -9.12 1.60 3.68
C LEU A 37 -8.16 1.50 4.88
N ARG A 38 -8.72 1.19 6.05
CA ARG A 38 -7.99 0.89 7.26
C ARG A 38 -7.85 -0.62 7.38
N THR A 39 -6.65 -1.09 7.62
CA THR A 39 -6.37 -2.50 7.84
C THR A 39 -5.38 -2.67 8.99
N SER A 40 -5.46 -3.79 9.68
CA SER A 40 -4.49 -4.18 10.71
C SER A 40 -3.38 -5.01 10.07
N VAL A 41 -2.15 -4.74 10.46
CA VAL A 41 -0.99 -5.57 10.12
C VAL A 41 -1.05 -6.85 10.95
N VAL A 42 -0.96 -7.99 10.27
CA VAL A 42 -0.95 -9.32 10.91
C VAL A 42 0.39 -10.00 10.61
N GLY A 43 1.00 -10.55 11.65
CA GLY A 43 2.30 -11.21 11.54
C GLY A 43 3.48 -10.27 11.77
N GLN A 44 4.69 -10.79 11.64
CA GLN A 44 5.95 -10.10 11.98
C GLN A 44 6.82 -9.82 10.75
N SER A 45 6.31 -10.05 9.55
CA SER A 45 7.11 -9.93 8.32
C SER A 45 7.59 -8.51 8.00
N MET A 46 6.98 -7.50 8.62
CA MET A 46 7.33 -6.08 8.45
C MET A 46 7.83 -5.46 9.76
N SER A 47 8.26 -6.27 10.76
CA SER A 47 8.48 -5.82 12.15
C SER A 47 9.54 -4.73 12.32
N GLU A 48 10.44 -4.54 11.38
CA GLU A 48 11.37 -3.39 11.38
C GLU A 48 10.63 -2.05 11.13
N THR A 49 9.55 -2.09 10.37
CA THR A 49 8.75 -0.91 10.03
C THR A 49 7.36 -0.94 10.66
N LEU A 50 6.66 -2.08 10.56
CA LEU A 50 5.28 -2.25 11.03
C LEU A 50 5.18 -3.49 11.91
N GLU A 51 4.62 -3.33 13.10
CA GLU A 51 4.43 -4.45 14.04
C GLU A 51 3.03 -5.07 13.89
N SER A 52 2.91 -6.33 14.29
CA SER A 52 1.61 -6.99 14.36
C SER A 52 0.67 -6.23 15.30
N GLY A 53 -0.54 -5.91 14.80
CA GLY A 53 -1.53 -5.10 15.49
C GLY A 53 -1.47 -3.61 15.15
N ASP A 54 -0.45 -3.13 14.41
CA ASP A 54 -0.46 -1.77 13.88
C ASP A 54 -1.65 -1.60 12.93
N GLU A 55 -2.33 -0.46 13.02
CA GLU A 55 -3.39 -0.11 12.08
C GLU A 55 -2.89 0.94 11.10
N ILE A 56 -3.05 0.65 9.83
CA ILE A 56 -2.54 1.47 8.74
C ILE A 56 -3.66 1.94 7.80
N LEU A 57 -3.46 3.09 7.20
CA LEU A 57 -4.27 3.59 6.09
C LEU A 57 -3.62 3.21 4.76
N VAL A 58 -4.46 2.73 3.86
CA VAL A 58 -4.06 2.30 2.51
C VAL A 58 -4.67 3.24 1.48
N ASN A 59 -3.81 3.88 0.70
CA ASN A 59 -4.23 4.69 -0.43
C ASN A 59 -4.49 3.79 -1.65
N ARG A 60 -5.77 3.57 -1.95
CA ARG A 60 -6.22 2.72 -3.05
C ARG A 60 -6.21 3.43 -4.41
N PHE A 61 -6.11 4.75 -4.40
CA PHE A 61 -6.19 5.56 -5.61
C PHE A 61 -4.84 5.77 -6.27
N ILE A 62 -3.76 5.82 -5.49
CA ILE A 62 -2.44 6.20 -6.00
C ILE A 62 -2.00 5.33 -7.20
N TYR A 63 -2.24 4.02 -7.14
CA TYR A 63 -1.82 3.09 -8.18
C TYR A 63 -2.81 2.95 -9.35
N LYS A 64 -3.87 3.79 -9.38
CA LYS A 64 -4.72 4.02 -10.56
C LYS A 64 -4.16 5.10 -11.48
N VAL A 65 -3.30 5.97 -10.94
CA VAL A 65 -2.72 7.12 -11.65
C VAL A 65 -1.19 7.09 -11.73
N SER A 66 -0.56 6.18 -11.00
CA SER A 66 0.89 5.96 -11.00
C SER A 66 1.19 4.48 -10.77
N ASP A 67 2.44 4.08 -10.94
CA ASP A 67 2.89 2.73 -10.66
C ASP A 67 3.55 2.65 -9.28
N PRO A 68 3.53 1.48 -8.61
CA PRO A 68 4.36 1.21 -7.45
C PRO A 68 5.84 1.44 -7.77
N LYS A 69 6.55 2.01 -6.81
CA LYS A 69 7.99 2.33 -6.93
C LYS A 69 8.81 1.52 -5.92
N PRO A 70 10.10 1.30 -6.18
CA PRO A 70 11.00 0.73 -5.18
C PRO A 70 10.88 1.47 -3.85
N ASN A 71 10.89 0.73 -2.77
CA ASN A 71 10.67 1.17 -1.39
C ASN A 71 9.22 1.53 -1.00
N ASP A 72 8.23 1.49 -1.91
CA ASP A 72 6.83 1.59 -1.52
C ASP A 72 6.41 0.38 -0.68
N ILE A 73 5.65 0.61 0.38
CA ILE A 73 5.00 -0.46 1.13
C ILE A 73 3.61 -0.67 0.53
N ILE A 74 3.39 -1.85 -0.04
CA ILE A 74 2.13 -2.19 -0.71
C ILE A 74 1.31 -3.17 0.10
N VAL A 75 0.00 -3.05 -0.06
CA VAL A 75 -1.00 -4.02 0.43
C VAL A 75 -1.56 -4.75 -0.77
N PHE A 76 -1.53 -6.07 -0.76
CA PHE A 76 -1.96 -6.89 -1.88
C PHE A 76 -2.64 -8.18 -1.45
N LEU A 77 -3.33 -8.83 -2.38
CA LEU A 77 -3.90 -10.16 -2.23
C LEU A 77 -2.92 -11.19 -2.81
N PRO A 78 -2.42 -12.14 -2.02
CA PRO A 78 -1.54 -13.18 -2.53
C PRO A 78 -2.24 -13.97 -3.63
N ASN A 79 -1.59 -14.06 -4.80
CA ASN A 79 -2.12 -14.71 -6.02
C ASN A 79 -3.52 -14.21 -6.45
N GLY A 80 -3.90 -12.98 -6.08
CA GLY A 80 -5.22 -12.43 -6.38
C GLY A 80 -6.39 -13.10 -5.65
N ASN A 81 -6.12 -13.89 -4.61
CA ASN A 81 -7.15 -14.63 -3.89
C ASN A 81 -7.95 -13.70 -2.96
N GLU A 82 -9.16 -13.31 -3.37
CA GLU A 82 -10.07 -12.44 -2.62
C GLU A 82 -10.52 -13.01 -1.26
N LYS A 83 -10.35 -14.32 -1.04
CA LYS A 83 -10.66 -14.97 0.24
C LYS A 83 -9.48 -14.98 1.20
N SER A 84 -8.31 -14.55 0.74
CA SER A 84 -7.11 -14.47 1.56
C SER A 84 -7.08 -13.19 2.39
N HIS A 85 -6.26 -13.18 3.44
CA HIS A 85 -5.90 -11.95 4.14
C HIS A 85 -4.98 -11.09 3.27
N TYR A 86 -5.03 -9.79 3.48
CA TYR A 86 -4.09 -8.86 2.85
C TYR A 86 -2.67 -9.11 3.34
N TYR A 87 -1.73 -9.11 2.41
CA TYR A 87 -0.30 -9.11 2.70
C TYR A 87 0.24 -7.68 2.58
N VAL A 88 1.20 -7.37 3.44
CA VAL A 88 1.90 -6.08 3.46
C VAL A 88 3.38 -6.35 3.26
N LYS A 89 3.97 -5.80 2.18
CA LYS A 89 5.39 -5.99 1.83
C LYS A 89 5.96 -4.72 1.22
N ARG A 90 7.29 -4.64 1.19
CA ARG A 90 8.03 -3.58 0.51
C ARG A 90 8.36 -3.98 -0.92
N VAL A 91 8.11 -3.08 -1.86
CA VAL A 91 8.53 -3.23 -3.26
C VAL A 91 10.05 -3.08 -3.34
N ILE A 92 10.70 -4.07 -3.92
CA ILE A 92 12.15 -4.08 -4.14
C ILE A 92 12.45 -3.79 -5.60
N ALA A 93 11.74 -4.45 -6.51
CA ALA A 93 11.93 -4.29 -7.94
C ALA A 93 10.59 -4.17 -8.67
N VAL A 94 10.60 -3.52 -9.81
CA VAL A 94 9.44 -3.15 -10.63
C VAL A 94 9.49 -3.87 -11.99
N PRO A 95 8.40 -3.82 -12.79
CA PRO A 95 8.35 -4.49 -14.08
C PRO A 95 9.59 -4.24 -14.95
N GLY A 96 10.13 -5.33 -15.52
CA GLY A 96 11.30 -5.32 -16.37
C GLY A 96 12.66 -5.36 -15.66
N ASP A 97 12.68 -5.19 -14.33
CA ASP A 97 13.89 -5.35 -13.54
C ASP A 97 14.34 -6.81 -13.44
N THR A 98 15.62 -7.00 -13.12
CA THR A 98 16.20 -8.31 -12.77
C THR A 98 16.64 -8.27 -11.31
N VAL A 99 16.24 -9.29 -10.55
CA VAL A 99 16.55 -9.42 -9.11
C VAL A 99 17.48 -10.61 -8.88
N LEU A 100 18.50 -10.40 -8.04
CA LEU A 100 19.37 -11.45 -7.54
C LEU A 100 19.60 -11.24 -6.04
N ILE A 101 19.53 -12.31 -5.26
CA ILE A 101 19.90 -12.29 -3.85
C ILE A 101 21.17 -13.12 -3.69
N GLN A 102 22.26 -12.47 -3.34
CA GLN A 102 23.57 -13.12 -3.18
C GLN A 102 24.30 -12.58 -1.95
N ASN A 103 24.96 -13.46 -1.21
CA ASN A 103 25.71 -13.11 0.01
C ASN A 103 24.87 -12.34 1.06
N GLY A 104 23.57 -12.63 1.14
CA GLY A 104 22.65 -11.99 2.06
C GLY A 104 22.15 -10.61 1.65
N ALA A 105 22.57 -10.11 0.48
CA ALA A 105 22.20 -8.80 -0.06
C ALA A 105 21.34 -8.93 -1.33
N VAL A 106 20.51 -7.91 -1.58
CA VAL A 106 19.65 -7.83 -2.75
C VAL A 106 20.31 -6.97 -3.83
N TYR A 107 20.34 -7.47 -5.05
CA TYR A 107 20.78 -6.75 -6.23
C TYR A 107 19.63 -6.58 -7.20
N VAL A 108 19.48 -5.37 -7.73
CA VAL A 108 18.48 -5.06 -8.78
C VAL A 108 19.23 -4.54 -9.98
N ASN A 109 19.06 -5.17 -11.14
CA ASN A 109 19.79 -4.86 -12.38
C ASN A 109 21.32 -4.90 -12.21
N GLY A 110 21.82 -5.80 -11.34
CA GLY A 110 23.24 -5.93 -11.04
C GLY A 110 23.80 -4.92 -10.04
N GLU A 111 23.01 -3.96 -9.57
CA GLU A 111 23.40 -2.98 -8.56
C GLU A 111 22.84 -3.34 -7.18
N LEU A 112 23.60 -3.07 -6.13
CA LEU A 112 23.17 -3.27 -4.75
C LEU A 112 21.92 -2.40 -4.47
N PHE A 113 20.85 -3.03 -3.99
CA PHE A 113 19.61 -2.30 -3.67
C PHE A 113 19.82 -1.33 -2.51
N ASP A 114 19.36 -0.08 -2.67
CA ASP A 114 19.44 0.96 -1.64
C ASP A 114 18.30 0.77 -0.62
N GLU A 115 18.60 0.04 0.44
CA GLU A 115 17.68 -0.22 1.54
C GLU A 115 17.38 1.07 2.32
N LYS A 116 16.10 1.33 2.55
CA LYS A 116 15.64 2.50 3.34
C LYS A 116 15.44 2.20 4.82
N VAL A 117 15.57 0.94 5.19
CA VAL A 117 15.45 0.46 6.57
C VAL A 117 16.64 -0.43 6.90
N ASP A 118 16.99 -0.53 8.16
CA ASP A 118 18.02 -1.45 8.62
C ASP A 118 17.45 -2.87 8.62
N VAL A 119 17.97 -3.71 7.74
CA VAL A 119 17.49 -5.08 7.55
C VAL A 119 18.60 -6.08 7.80
N SER A 120 18.27 -7.22 8.34
CA SER A 120 19.20 -8.34 8.50
C SER A 120 19.61 -8.92 7.16
N ALA A 121 20.83 -9.46 7.06
CA ALA A 121 21.26 -10.23 5.91
C ALA A 121 20.31 -11.40 5.66
N ILE A 122 19.97 -11.62 4.38
CA ILE A 122 19.04 -12.67 3.95
C ILE A 122 19.74 -14.03 4.03
N GLU A 123 19.17 -14.95 4.79
CA GLU A 123 19.68 -16.32 4.93
C GLU A 123 19.24 -17.22 3.76
N GLU A 124 18.00 -17.02 3.25
CA GLU A 124 17.42 -17.82 2.18
C GLU A 124 16.98 -16.93 1.01
N ALA A 125 17.65 -17.08 -0.11
CA ALA A 125 17.40 -16.31 -1.33
C ALA A 125 16.17 -16.83 -2.12
N GLY A 126 15.78 -18.09 -1.95
CA GLY A 126 14.65 -18.70 -2.61
C GLY A 126 14.71 -18.61 -4.13
N LEU A 127 13.62 -18.16 -4.76
CA LEU A 127 13.54 -18.00 -6.22
C LEU A 127 14.56 -17.01 -6.80
N ALA A 128 15.03 -16.06 -6.00
CA ALA A 128 16.01 -15.04 -6.41
C ALA A 128 17.47 -15.46 -6.16
N SER A 129 17.74 -16.77 -5.88
CA SER A 129 19.11 -17.32 -5.81
C SER A 129 19.84 -17.33 -7.16
N GLU A 130 19.09 -17.26 -8.24
CA GLU A 130 19.52 -17.01 -9.61
C GLU A 130 18.87 -15.71 -10.10
N GLU A 131 19.39 -15.13 -11.19
CA GLU A 131 18.80 -13.92 -11.77
C GLU A 131 17.35 -14.15 -12.18
N LEU A 132 16.43 -13.46 -11.51
CA LEU A 132 15.00 -13.50 -11.75
C LEU A 132 14.57 -12.22 -12.47
N LYS A 133 14.18 -12.32 -13.74
CA LYS A 133 13.65 -11.21 -14.51
C LYS A 133 12.15 -11.08 -14.30
N LEU A 134 11.69 -9.86 -13.98
CA LEU A 134 10.27 -9.55 -13.81
C LEU A 134 9.59 -9.29 -15.17
N GLU A 135 8.36 -9.76 -15.29
CA GLU A 135 7.48 -9.47 -16.43
C GLU A 135 6.91 -8.04 -16.34
N ASP A 136 6.17 -7.62 -17.38
CA ASP A 136 5.69 -6.23 -17.55
C ASP A 136 4.65 -5.79 -16.50
N ASP A 137 4.08 -6.71 -15.72
CA ASP A 137 3.09 -6.46 -14.68
C ASP A 137 3.51 -6.96 -13.29
N GLU A 138 4.76 -7.39 -13.15
CA GLU A 138 5.25 -8.07 -11.95
C GLU A 138 6.14 -7.18 -11.07
N TYR A 139 5.94 -7.31 -9.77
CA TYR A 139 6.70 -6.64 -8.71
C TYR A 139 7.33 -7.69 -7.81
N PHE A 140 8.61 -7.54 -7.51
CA PHE A 140 9.29 -8.34 -6.50
C PHE A 140 9.20 -7.61 -5.16
N VAL A 141 8.68 -8.30 -4.16
CA VAL A 141 8.42 -7.72 -2.84
C VAL A 141 9.06 -8.53 -1.74
N LEU A 142 9.58 -7.86 -0.72
CA LEU A 142 10.14 -8.49 0.48
C LEU A 142 9.47 -7.95 1.75
N GLY A 143 9.45 -8.77 2.79
CA GLY A 143 9.22 -8.27 4.15
C GLY A 143 10.46 -7.58 4.69
N ASP A 144 10.29 -6.56 5.53
CA ASP A 144 11.42 -5.88 6.17
C ASP A 144 12.10 -6.81 7.19
N ASN A 145 11.35 -7.69 7.84
CA ASN A 145 11.89 -8.79 8.62
C ASN A 145 12.30 -9.95 7.70
N ARG A 146 13.46 -9.84 7.06
CA ARG A 146 13.96 -10.67 5.95
C ARG A 146 13.90 -12.16 6.23
N ASN A 147 14.25 -12.58 7.43
CA ASN A 147 14.35 -14.00 7.78
C ASN A 147 13.08 -14.56 8.44
N ASN A 148 12.04 -13.72 8.59
CA ASN A 148 10.72 -14.13 9.09
C ASN A 148 9.60 -13.55 8.23
N SER A 149 9.66 -13.79 6.91
CA SER A 149 8.71 -13.27 5.94
C SER A 149 8.45 -14.27 4.84
N GLU A 150 7.18 -14.56 4.58
CA GLU A 150 6.73 -15.15 3.32
C GLU A 150 6.51 -14.03 2.30
N ASP A 151 7.29 -14.05 1.21
CA ASP A 151 7.32 -13.00 0.19
C ASP A 151 7.72 -13.57 -1.18
N SER A 152 8.13 -12.71 -2.13
CA SER A 152 8.42 -13.13 -3.51
C SER A 152 9.53 -14.17 -3.66
N ARG A 153 10.33 -14.41 -2.64
CA ARG A 153 11.33 -15.49 -2.62
C ARG A 153 10.72 -16.88 -2.64
N TYR A 154 9.48 -17.01 -2.21
CA TYR A 154 8.80 -18.31 -2.07
C TYR A 154 7.75 -18.52 -3.16
N ALA A 155 7.72 -19.69 -3.76
CA ALA A 155 6.85 -20.00 -4.89
C ALA A 155 5.33 -19.90 -4.58
N ASN A 156 4.94 -20.01 -3.31
CA ASN A 156 3.55 -19.84 -2.87
C ASN A 156 3.07 -18.38 -2.93
N ILE A 157 3.99 -17.43 -2.97
CA ILE A 157 3.69 -15.98 -3.17
C ILE A 157 4.13 -15.57 -4.57
N GLY A 158 5.41 -15.79 -4.90
CA GLY A 158 6.01 -15.40 -6.19
C GLY A 158 6.00 -13.88 -6.41
N ASN A 159 6.17 -13.47 -7.65
CA ASN A 159 6.07 -12.09 -8.06
C ASN A 159 4.62 -11.61 -7.93
N VAL A 160 4.43 -10.38 -7.46
CA VAL A 160 3.10 -9.80 -7.25
C VAL A 160 2.66 -9.05 -8.51
N LYS A 161 1.55 -9.48 -9.11
CA LYS A 161 0.98 -8.77 -10.25
C LYS A 161 0.33 -7.47 -9.84
N LYS A 162 0.40 -6.46 -10.71
CA LYS A 162 -0.20 -5.13 -10.47
C LYS A 162 -1.67 -5.22 -10.06
N ASP A 163 -2.44 -6.07 -10.69
CA ASP A 163 -3.88 -6.25 -10.43
C ASP A 163 -4.18 -6.83 -9.03
N TYR A 164 -3.20 -7.45 -8.39
CA TYR A 164 -3.36 -7.96 -7.01
C TYR A 164 -3.09 -6.89 -5.96
N ILE A 165 -2.54 -5.73 -6.36
CA ILE A 165 -2.19 -4.63 -5.45
C ILE A 165 -3.44 -3.82 -5.13
N ILE A 166 -3.78 -3.79 -3.85
CA ILE A 166 -4.93 -3.02 -3.32
C ILE A 166 -4.58 -1.54 -3.20
N GLY A 167 -3.34 -1.22 -2.81
CA GLY A 167 -2.88 0.15 -2.66
C GLY A 167 -1.58 0.28 -1.87
N LYS A 168 -1.19 1.53 -1.62
CA LYS A 168 -0.01 1.90 -0.86
C LYS A 168 -0.34 2.11 0.61
N ALA A 169 0.34 1.41 1.51
CA ALA A 169 0.37 1.76 2.92
C ALA A 169 1.17 3.06 3.08
N TRP A 170 0.61 4.06 3.73
CA TRP A 170 1.25 5.38 3.78
C TRP A 170 1.19 6.05 5.14
N PHE A 171 0.27 5.62 6.00
CA PHE A 171 0.08 6.24 7.30
C PHE A 171 -0.30 5.22 8.36
N ARG A 172 0.31 5.28 9.54
CA ARG A 172 -0.03 4.48 10.70
C ARG A 172 -0.92 5.28 11.64
N VAL A 173 -2.10 4.73 11.95
CA VAL A 173 -3.08 5.36 12.85
C VAL A 173 -3.04 4.82 14.27
N SER A 174 -2.54 3.61 14.46
CA SER A 174 -2.40 2.95 15.76
C SER A 174 -1.14 2.09 15.79
N PRO A 175 -0.42 2.01 16.93
CA PRO A 175 -0.68 2.67 18.21
C PRO A 175 -0.35 4.17 18.16
N TRP A 176 -0.99 4.97 19.00
CA TRP A 176 -0.83 6.43 19.06
C TRP A 176 0.62 6.88 19.21
N LYS A 177 1.46 6.11 19.91
CA LYS A 177 2.89 6.42 20.09
C LYS A 177 3.70 6.37 18.79
N LYS A 178 3.21 5.66 17.79
CA LYS A 178 3.86 5.49 16.47
C LYS A 178 3.04 6.13 15.33
N PHE A 179 2.10 7.01 15.69
CA PHE A 179 1.23 7.70 14.73
C PHE A 179 2.05 8.54 13.76
N GLY A 180 1.87 8.36 12.44
CA GLY A 180 2.61 9.10 11.43
C GLY A 180 2.72 8.40 10.08
N PHE A 181 3.47 9.03 9.18
CA PHE A 181 3.80 8.45 7.88
C PHE A 181 4.74 7.24 8.04
N ILE A 182 4.63 6.32 7.08
CA ILE A 182 5.45 5.10 7.02
C ILE A 182 6.35 5.17 5.78
#